data_746df8394c3cffe8af900012403f6775
#
_entry.id   746df8394c3cffe8af900012403f6775
#
_cell.length_a   1.000
_cell.length_b   1.000
_cell.length_c   1.000
_cell.angle_alpha   90.00
_cell.angle_beta   90.00
_cell.angle_gamma   90.00
#
_symmetry.space_group_name_H-M   'P 1'
#
loop_
_entity.id
_entity.type
_entity.pdbx_description
1 polymer ?
#
loop_
_entity_poly.entity_id
_entity_poly.type
_entity_poly.pdbx_seq_one_letter_code
_entity_poly.pdbx_strand_id
1 'polypeptide(L)'
;MATRISFIKGALLTNVVGRVDYISNPKRQENLLAFCQTPTIPNFWSELSEVSQSHSNYNKGKKVVEAREHIVQLPGDLRECDHYAFAQGLAERFKKKYGVECAVAIHFNATKKSYHAHIIFSERQLLQERAPSIATRNTYFDSNGKRSSKAVCVGADGKLLPGCRLVKKAKLSRLRSFPARTILSLLKPS
;
A
#
# COMPACT_ATOMS: atom_id res chain seq x y z
N MET A 1 -4.27 -25.66 18.02
CA MET A 1 -3.38 -25.83 16.84
C MET A 1 -2.96 -24.46 16.35
N ALA A 2 -1.67 -24.21 16.15
CA ALA A 2 -1.21 -22.89 15.68
C ALA A 2 -1.63 -22.71 14.23
N THR A 3 -2.52 -21.75 13.99
CA THR A 3 -3.06 -21.43 12.68
C THR A 3 -1.95 -20.84 11.82
N ARG A 4 -1.57 -21.53 10.76
CA ARG A 4 -0.52 -21.07 9.84
C ARG A 4 -1.10 -20.10 8.82
N ILE A 5 -0.69 -18.84 8.88
CA ILE A 5 -0.84 -17.92 7.75
C ILE A 5 0.29 -18.18 6.77
N SER A 6 -0.06 -18.35 5.50
CA SER A 6 0.91 -18.53 4.43
C SER A 6 0.86 -17.31 3.50
N PHE A 7 2.03 -16.78 3.16
CA PHE A 7 2.15 -15.84 2.04
C PHE A 7 2.00 -16.65 0.75
N ILE A 8 1.06 -16.24 -0.11
CA ILE A 8 0.82 -16.94 -1.37
C ILE A 8 1.62 -16.28 -2.48
N LYS A 9 1.52 -14.95 -2.64
CA LYS A 9 2.11 -14.25 -3.78
C LYS A 9 2.31 -12.75 -3.50
N GLY A 10 3.39 -12.20 -4.04
CA GLY A 10 3.59 -10.76 -4.21
C GLY A 10 3.62 -10.38 -5.67
N ALA A 11 3.00 -9.27 -6.05
CA ALA A 11 2.98 -8.76 -7.42
C ALA A 11 3.28 -7.26 -7.47
N LEU A 12 3.90 -6.83 -8.56
CA LEU A 12 4.05 -5.42 -8.93
C LEU A 12 2.87 -5.06 -9.83
N LEU A 13 2.15 -4.00 -9.50
CA LEU A 13 1.01 -3.54 -10.26
C LEU A 13 1.41 -2.36 -11.14
N THR A 14 1.11 -2.49 -12.43
CA THR A 14 1.28 -1.46 -13.47
C THR A 14 -0.06 -0.89 -13.95
N ASN A 15 -1.15 -1.33 -13.35
CA ASN A 15 -2.52 -0.83 -13.50
C ASN A 15 -3.24 -1.04 -12.15
N VAL A 16 -3.00 -0.15 -11.23
CA VAL A 16 -3.57 -0.24 -9.87
C VAL A 16 -5.08 -0.04 -9.91
N VAL A 17 -5.59 0.88 -10.75
CA VAL A 17 -7.03 1.18 -10.86
C VAL A 17 -7.80 -0.07 -11.28
N GLY A 18 -7.38 -0.70 -12.38
CA GLY A 18 -8.02 -1.92 -12.88
C GLY A 18 -7.93 -3.09 -11.88
N ARG A 19 -6.85 -3.13 -11.08
CA ARG A 19 -6.70 -4.18 -10.07
C ARG A 19 -7.58 -3.96 -8.85
N VAL A 20 -7.68 -2.72 -8.36
CA VAL A 20 -8.59 -2.37 -7.26
C VAL A 20 -10.04 -2.59 -7.67
N ASP A 21 -10.43 -2.13 -8.88
CA ASP A 21 -11.78 -2.41 -9.42
C ASP A 21 -12.05 -3.92 -9.50
N TYR A 22 -11.08 -4.71 -9.95
CA TYR A 22 -11.25 -6.16 -10.07
C TYR A 22 -11.51 -6.83 -8.71
N ILE A 23 -10.74 -6.50 -7.66
CA ILE A 23 -10.87 -7.16 -6.35
C ILE A 23 -12.04 -6.64 -5.52
N SER A 24 -12.56 -5.44 -5.82
CA SER A 24 -13.67 -4.81 -5.08
C SER A 24 -15.04 -5.04 -5.73
N ASN A 25 -15.09 -5.51 -6.97
CA ASN A 25 -16.33 -5.60 -7.74
C ASN A 25 -17.01 -6.96 -7.52
N PRO A 26 -18.16 -7.01 -6.83
CA PRO A 26 -18.85 -8.27 -6.56
C PRO A 26 -19.36 -8.98 -7.82
N LYS A 27 -19.56 -8.25 -8.94
CA LYS A 27 -19.93 -8.85 -10.23
C LYS A 27 -18.79 -9.63 -10.87
N ARG A 28 -17.53 -9.28 -10.53
CA ARG A 28 -16.32 -9.96 -11.02
C ARG A 28 -15.75 -10.95 -10.01
N GLN A 29 -16.13 -10.78 -8.75
CA GLN A 29 -15.66 -11.58 -7.61
C GLN A 29 -16.86 -12.13 -6.85
N GLU A 30 -17.49 -13.18 -7.36
CA GLU A 30 -18.69 -13.81 -6.77
C GLU A 30 -18.49 -14.23 -5.30
N ASN A 31 -17.25 -14.47 -4.90
CA ASN A 31 -16.89 -14.90 -3.56
C ASN A 31 -16.26 -13.78 -2.71
N LEU A 32 -16.48 -12.50 -3.09
CA LEU A 32 -16.05 -11.35 -2.29
C LEU A 32 -16.87 -11.29 -0.99
N LEU A 33 -16.17 -11.30 0.14
CA LEU A 33 -16.78 -11.21 1.48
C LEU A 33 -16.73 -9.77 2.01
N ALA A 34 -15.63 -9.07 1.80
CA ALA A 34 -15.45 -7.70 2.24
C ALA A 34 -14.42 -6.96 1.40
N PHE A 35 -14.61 -5.65 1.25
CA PHE A 35 -13.65 -4.73 0.69
C PHE A 35 -13.56 -3.47 1.54
N CYS A 36 -12.35 -3.01 1.82
CA CYS A 36 -12.08 -1.78 2.54
C CYS A 36 -10.84 -1.10 1.97
N GLN A 37 -10.79 0.23 2.07
CA GLN A 37 -9.61 1.01 1.68
C GLN A 37 -9.39 2.18 2.61
N THR A 38 -8.12 2.60 2.76
CA THR A 38 -7.74 3.70 3.66
C THR A 38 -7.69 5.08 3.02
N PRO A 39 -7.59 5.28 1.68
CA PRO A 39 -7.60 6.60 1.10
C PRO A 39 -8.92 7.33 1.37
N THR A 40 -8.82 8.55 1.88
CA THR A 40 -9.95 9.47 2.05
C THR A 40 -10.12 10.42 0.86
N ILE A 41 -9.10 10.50 0.00
CA ILE A 41 -9.10 11.32 -1.20
C ILE A 41 -9.93 10.60 -2.26
N PRO A 42 -10.99 11.23 -2.82
CA PRO A 42 -11.71 10.68 -3.94
C PRO A 42 -10.75 10.36 -5.10
N ASN A 43 -10.96 9.24 -5.79
CA ASN A 43 -10.16 8.84 -6.94
C ASN A 43 -8.66 8.65 -6.67
N PHE A 44 -8.27 8.42 -5.40
CA PHE A 44 -6.86 8.26 -5.00
C PHE A 44 -6.07 7.33 -5.95
N TRP A 45 -6.60 6.18 -6.28
CA TRP A 45 -5.91 5.19 -7.12
C TRP A 45 -5.73 5.68 -8.56
N SER A 46 -6.69 6.44 -9.10
CA SER A 46 -6.59 7.05 -10.43
C SER A 46 -5.53 8.16 -10.44
N GLU A 47 -5.54 9.04 -9.45
CA GLU A 47 -4.53 10.09 -9.31
C GLU A 47 -3.13 9.49 -9.10
N LEU A 48 -3.01 8.43 -8.30
CA LEU A 48 -1.75 7.70 -8.10
C LEU A 48 -1.22 7.12 -9.41
N SER A 49 -2.10 6.52 -10.22
CA SER A 49 -1.75 5.97 -11.54
C SER A 49 -1.27 7.07 -12.47
N GLU A 50 -2.05 8.15 -12.67
CA GLU A 50 -1.70 9.28 -13.54
C GLU A 50 -0.34 9.87 -13.17
N VAL A 51 -0.14 10.14 -11.89
CA VAL A 51 1.12 10.72 -11.44
C VAL A 51 2.28 9.73 -11.58
N SER A 52 2.05 8.45 -11.32
CA SER A 52 3.07 7.41 -11.53
C SER A 52 3.47 7.33 -12.99
N GLN A 53 2.52 7.39 -13.92
CA GLN A 53 2.75 7.37 -15.36
C GLN A 53 3.45 8.65 -15.84
N SER A 54 3.07 9.83 -15.34
CA SER A 54 3.72 11.10 -15.71
C SER A 54 5.20 11.16 -15.32
N HIS A 55 5.60 10.42 -14.28
CA HIS A 55 6.98 10.29 -13.85
C HIS A 55 7.76 9.18 -14.59
N SER A 56 7.14 8.51 -15.55
CA SER A 56 7.73 7.38 -16.30
C SER A 56 8.90 7.78 -17.19
N ASN A 57 9.03 9.06 -17.55
CA ASN A 57 10.10 9.59 -18.40
C ASN A 57 11.52 9.28 -17.88
N TYR A 58 11.67 8.92 -16.60
CA TYR A 58 12.92 8.44 -16.02
C TYR A 58 13.24 6.97 -16.34
N ASN A 59 12.27 6.20 -16.81
CA ASN A 59 12.41 4.76 -17.05
C ASN A 59 12.09 4.40 -18.51
N LYS A 60 12.87 4.94 -19.45
CA LYS A 60 12.73 4.64 -20.89
C LYS A 60 12.52 3.13 -21.11
N GLY A 61 11.33 2.75 -21.56
CA GLY A 61 10.98 1.38 -21.94
C GLY A 61 10.61 0.40 -20.80
N LYS A 62 10.62 0.81 -19.52
CA LYS A 62 10.19 -0.05 -18.40
C LYS A 62 8.77 0.28 -17.97
N LYS A 63 7.98 -0.77 -17.69
CA LYS A 63 6.65 -0.59 -17.09
C LYS A 63 6.76 0.11 -15.74
N VAL A 64 5.93 1.12 -15.53
CA VAL A 64 5.88 1.87 -14.27
C VAL A 64 5.16 1.04 -13.22
N VAL A 65 5.78 0.86 -12.06
CA VAL A 65 5.13 0.25 -10.91
C VAL A 65 4.33 1.33 -10.18
N GLU A 66 3.02 1.17 -10.15
CA GLU A 66 2.07 2.08 -9.50
C GLU A 66 1.83 1.69 -8.04
N ALA A 67 1.68 0.39 -7.80
CA ALA A 67 1.42 -0.17 -6.48
C ALA A 67 1.98 -1.61 -6.37
N ARG A 68 1.82 -2.19 -5.19
CA ARG A 68 2.10 -3.62 -4.95
C ARG A 68 0.87 -4.32 -4.40
N GLU A 69 0.80 -5.60 -4.66
CA GLU A 69 -0.19 -6.50 -4.10
C GLU A 69 0.49 -7.63 -3.35
N HIS A 70 -0.06 -7.95 -2.18
CA HIS A 70 0.21 -9.19 -1.47
C HIS A 70 -1.06 -10.01 -1.36
N ILE A 71 -0.96 -11.30 -1.70
CA ILE A 71 -2.02 -12.27 -1.48
C ILE A 71 -1.60 -13.13 -0.30
N VAL A 72 -2.47 -13.21 0.70
CA VAL A 72 -2.20 -13.89 1.97
C VAL A 72 -3.33 -14.86 2.23
N GLN A 73 -2.98 -16.13 2.48
CA GLN A 73 -3.95 -17.11 2.92
C GLN A 73 -4.33 -16.85 4.38
N LEU A 74 -5.61 -16.73 4.62
CA LEU A 74 -6.16 -16.52 5.94
C LEU A 74 -6.48 -17.86 6.62
N PRO A 75 -6.36 -17.91 7.96
CA PRO A 75 -6.75 -19.08 8.74
C PRO A 75 -8.24 -19.36 8.68
N GLY A 76 -8.61 -20.61 8.81
CA GLY A 76 -10.01 -21.05 8.75
C GLY A 76 -10.88 -20.58 9.91
N ASP A 77 -10.28 -20.31 11.07
CA ASP A 77 -10.95 -19.75 12.26
C ASP A 77 -11.43 -18.29 12.05
N LEU A 78 -10.90 -17.57 11.05
CA LEU A 78 -11.39 -16.25 10.69
C LEU A 78 -12.58 -16.27 9.72
N ARG A 79 -13.12 -17.44 9.38
CA ARG A 79 -14.29 -17.55 8.48
C ARG A 79 -15.58 -17.00 9.09
N GLU A 80 -15.70 -17.10 10.40
CA GLU A 80 -16.88 -16.69 11.16
C GLU A 80 -16.76 -15.26 11.74
N CYS A 81 -15.68 -14.53 11.43
CA CYS A 81 -15.50 -13.18 11.91
C CYS A 81 -16.30 -12.16 11.08
N ASP A 82 -16.48 -10.95 11.61
CA ASP A 82 -16.91 -9.80 10.81
C ASP A 82 -15.81 -9.46 9.79
N HIS A 83 -16.02 -9.88 8.54
CA HIS A 83 -15.05 -9.73 7.46
C HIS A 83 -14.78 -8.26 7.13
N TYR A 84 -15.79 -7.38 7.27
CA TYR A 84 -15.60 -5.95 7.01
C TYR A 84 -14.74 -5.31 8.09
N ALA A 85 -15.08 -5.50 9.35
CA ALA A 85 -14.28 -4.99 10.47
C ALA A 85 -12.85 -5.55 10.44
N PHE A 86 -12.69 -6.83 10.05
CA PHE A 86 -11.38 -7.45 9.89
C PHE A 86 -10.58 -6.80 8.75
N ALA A 87 -11.19 -6.59 7.56
CA ALA A 87 -10.53 -5.94 6.42
C ALA A 87 -10.13 -4.50 6.75
N GLN A 88 -11.02 -3.74 7.41
CA GLN A 88 -10.77 -2.38 7.85
C GLN A 88 -9.62 -2.33 8.85
N GLY A 89 -9.66 -3.14 9.89
CA GLY A 89 -8.59 -3.21 10.89
C GLY A 89 -7.23 -3.59 10.29
N LEU A 90 -7.23 -4.48 9.30
CA LEU A 90 -6.02 -4.86 8.59
C LEU A 90 -5.47 -3.70 7.74
N ALA A 91 -6.33 -3.01 6.99
CA ALA A 91 -5.95 -1.87 6.17
C ALA A 91 -5.38 -0.72 7.01
N GLU A 92 -6.04 -0.37 8.12
CA GLU A 92 -5.62 0.69 9.03
C GLU A 92 -4.28 0.37 9.72
N ARG A 93 -4.12 -0.87 10.20
CA ARG A 93 -2.85 -1.32 10.79
C ARG A 93 -1.71 -1.30 9.77
N PHE A 94 -2.01 -1.67 8.52
CA PHE A 94 -1.05 -1.61 7.43
C PHE A 94 -0.62 -0.17 7.15
N LYS A 95 -1.58 0.76 7.00
CA LYS A 95 -1.35 2.20 6.85
C LYS A 95 -0.54 2.76 8.02
N LYS A 96 -0.95 2.49 9.26
CA LYS A 96 -0.25 2.95 10.47
C LYS A 96 1.18 2.46 10.54
N LYS A 97 1.41 1.19 10.18
CA LYS A 97 2.76 0.60 10.25
C LYS A 97 3.69 1.07 9.16
N TYR A 98 3.19 1.25 7.94
CA TYR A 98 4.03 1.51 6.78
C TYR A 98 3.91 2.94 6.24
N GLY A 99 2.91 3.69 6.65
CA GLY A 99 2.68 5.06 6.21
C GLY A 99 2.26 5.16 4.74
N VAL A 100 1.52 4.18 4.24
CA VAL A 100 1.04 4.12 2.85
C VAL A 100 -0.44 3.84 2.81
N GLU A 101 -1.11 4.28 1.74
CA GLU A 101 -2.51 3.94 1.51
C GLU A 101 -2.64 2.49 1.08
N CYS A 102 -3.74 1.88 1.49
CA CYS A 102 -3.98 0.45 1.36
C CYS A 102 -5.43 0.15 0.99
N ALA A 103 -5.64 -0.86 0.15
CA ALA A 103 -6.93 -1.49 -0.11
C ALA A 103 -6.84 -2.98 0.23
N VAL A 104 -7.85 -3.50 0.91
CA VAL A 104 -7.95 -4.91 1.33
C VAL A 104 -9.24 -5.50 0.81
N ALA A 105 -9.16 -6.63 0.13
CA ALA A 105 -10.31 -7.45 -0.25
C ALA A 105 -10.15 -8.85 0.33
N ILE A 106 -11.23 -9.39 0.88
CA ILE A 106 -11.28 -10.73 1.46
C ILE A 106 -12.24 -11.57 0.65
N HIS A 107 -11.80 -12.73 0.22
CA HIS A 107 -12.66 -13.64 -0.54
C HIS A 107 -12.21 -15.11 -0.47
N PHE A 108 -13.11 -15.98 -0.90
CA PHE A 108 -12.78 -17.35 -1.21
C PHE A 108 -12.30 -17.47 -2.66
N ASN A 109 -11.49 -18.49 -2.94
CA ASN A 109 -11.25 -18.89 -4.32
C ASN A 109 -12.53 -19.53 -4.93
N ALA A 110 -12.53 -19.75 -6.25
CA ALA A 110 -13.68 -20.32 -6.98
C ALA A 110 -14.19 -21.64 -6.38
N THR A 111 -13.31 -22.46 -5.82
CA THR A 111 -13.68 -23.74 -5.18
C THR A 111 -14.11 -23.59 -3.72
N LYS A 112 -14.14 -22.38 -3.15
CA LYS A 112 -14.41 -22.04 -1.74
C LYS A 112 -13.51 -22.78 -0.73
N LYS A 113 -12.40 -23.35 -1.18
CA LYS A 113 -11.44 -24.08 -0.33
C LYS A 113 -10.39 -23.16 0.26
N SER A 114 -9.95 -22.14 -0.46
CA SER A 114 -8.93 -21.19 -0.02
C SER A 114 -9.55 -19.86 0.36
N TYR A 115 -9.34 -19.45 1.60
CA TYR A 115 -9.75 -18.19 2.19
C TYR A 115 -8.53 -17.27 2.24
N HIS A 116 -8.62 -16.09 1.58
CA HIS A 116 -7.45 -15.24 1.42
C HIS A 116 -7.79 -13.76 1.36
N ALA A 117 -6.80 -12.94 1.66
CA ALA A 117 -6.86 -11.49 1.53
C ALA A 117 -5.93 -11.02 0.41
N HIS A 118 -6.42 -10.11 -0.42
CA HIS A 118 -5.64 -9.26 -1.28
C HIS A 118 -5.36 -7.95 -0.55
N ILE A 119 -4.08 -7.59 -0.46
CA ILE A 119 -3.62 -6.36 0.18
C ILE A 119 -2.88 -5.56 -0.88
N ILE A 120 -3.54 -4.55 -1.44
CA ILE A 120 -2.93 -3.61 -2.39
C ILE A 120 -2.47 -2.39 -1.60
N PHE A 121 -1.25 -1.94 -1.83
CA PHE A 121 -0.71 -0.76 -1.17
C PHE A 121 0.14 0.08 -2.12
N SER A 122 0.06 1.40 -1.92
CA SER A 122 0.84 2.36 -2.68
C SER A 122 2.29 2.37 -2.21
N GLU A 123 3.25 2.53 -3.13
CA GLU A 123 4.64 2.87 -2.77
C GLU A 123 4.84 4.39 -2.65
N ARG A 124 3.80 5.16 -2.93
CA ARG A 124 3.81 6.62 -2.98
C ARG A 124 2.73 7.17 -2.06
N GLN A 125 2.96 8.37 -1.57
CA GLN A 125 1.96 9.16 -0.86
C GLN A 125 1.55 10.32 -1.77
N LEU A 126 0.25 10.55 -1.92
CA LEU A 126 -0.27 11.78 -2.50
C LEU A 126 -0.20 12.87 -1.44
N LEU A 127 0.54 13.93 -1.72
CA LEU A 127 0.60 15.12 -0.88
C LEU A 127 -0.57 16.04 -1.22
N GLN A 128 -0.96 16.90 -0.27
CA GLN A 128 -2.03 17.89 -0.47
C GLN A 128 -1.81 18.78 -1.71
N GLU A 129 -0.56 18.95 -2.16
CA GLU A 129 -0.16 19.71 -3.35
C GLU A 129 -0.08 18.85 -4.62
N ARG A 130 -0.72 17.68 -4.66
CA ARG A 130 -0.77 16.75 -5.82
C ARG A 130 0.59 16.21 -6.28
N ALA A 131 1.66 16.40 -5.54
CA ALA A 131 2.95 15.81 -5.88
C ALA A 131 3.12 14.45 -5.17
N PRO A 132 3.28 13.32 -5.89
CA PRO A 132 3.52 12.04 -5.24
C PRO A 132 4.89 12.03 -4.60
N SER A 133 4.98 11.59 -3.38
CA SER A 133 6.26 11.32 -2.76
C SER A 133 6.60 9.83 -2.86
N ILE A 134 7.88 9.55 -3.10
CA ILE A 134 8.37 8.17 -3.10
C ILE A 134 8.45 7.70 -1.66
N ALA A 135 7.55 6.82 -1.26
CA ALA A 135 7.48 6.30 0.11
C ALA A 135 8.68 5.41 0.51
N THR A 136 9.55 5.02 -0.45
CA THR A 136 10.67 4.11 -0.21
C THR A 136 11.94 4.79 0.28
N ARG A 137 12.03 6.12 0.16
CA ARG A 137 13.20 6.90 0.63
C ARG A 137 12.79 8.29 1.09
N ASN A 138 13.61 8.88 1.96
CA ASN A 138 13.49 10.29 2.31
C ASN A 138 13.78 11.15 1.09
N THR A 139 12.92 12.14 0.83
CA THR A 139 13.10 13.10 -0.26
C THR A 139 13.02 14.50 0.32
N TYR A 140 14.03 15.31 -0.01
CA TYR A 140 14.11 16.70 0.42
C TYR A 140 13.70 17.61 -0.72
N PHE A 141 13.05 18.71 -0.38
CA PHE A 141 12.68 19.79 -1.28
C PHE A 141 13.19 21.10 -0.70
N ASP A 142 13.77 21.92 -1.54
CA ASP A 142 14.25 23.27 -1.16
C ASP A 142 13.08 24.27 -0.99
N SER A 143 13.42 25.51 -0.65
CA SER A 143 12.43 26.59 -0.46
C SER A 143 11.62 26.91 -1.72
N ASN A 144 12.11 26.53 -2.90
CA ASN A 144 11.43 26.70 -4.17
C ASN A 144 10.56 25.48 -4.54
N GLY A 145 10.46 24.49 -3.65
CA GLY A 145 9.72 23.26 -3.91
C GLY A 145 10.45 22.28 -4.85
N LYS A 146 11.70 22.56 -5.24
CA LYS A 146 12.49 21.70 -6.10
C LYS A 146 13.14 20.59 -5.26
N ARG A 147 13.18 19.38 -5.82
CA ARG A 147 13.87 18.25 -5.19
C ARG A 147 15.36 18.55 -5.02
N SER A 148 15.87 18.37 -3.80
CA SER A 148 17.23 18.72 -3.42
C SER A 148 17.88 17.64 -2.55
N SER A 149 19.12 17.85 -2.15
CA SER A 149 19.85 16.95 -1.27
C SER A 149 19.60 17.30 0.21
N LYS A 150 19.89 16.34 1.10
CA LYS A 150 19.86 16.60 2.55
C LYS A 150 20.80 17.75 2.93
N ALA A 151 21.98 17.81 2.33
CA ALA A 151 22.98 18.83 2.65
C ALA A 151 22.52 20.26 2.36
N VAL A 152 21.62 20.46 1.38
CA VAL A 152 21.05 21.77 1.01
C VAL A 152 19.88 22.15 1.90
N CYS A 153 19.14 21.16 2.42
CA CYS A 153 17.88 21.39 3.14
C CYS A 153 17.98 21.26 4.65
N VAL A 154 19.13 20.85 5.19
CA VAL A 154 19.33 20.61 6.62
C VAL A 154 20.54 21.38 7.11
N GLY A 155 20.36 22.19 8.15
CA GLY A 155 21.42 22.96 8.79
C GLY A 155 22.40 22.10 9.59
N ALA A 156 23.47 22.71 10.08
CA ALA A 156 24.48 22.07 10.93
C ALA A 156 23.90 21.51 12.24
N ASP A 157 22.81 22.09 12.70
CA ASP A 157 22.03 21.63 13.87
C ASP A 157 21.12 20.43 13.61
N GLY A 158 21.13 19.88 12.37
CA GLY A 158 20.30 18.75 11.95
C GLY A 158 18.84 19.09 11.70
N LYS A 159 18.43 20.37 11.77
CA LYS A 159 17.05 20.81 11.50
C LYS A 159 16.88 21.23 10.04
N LEU A 160 15.62 21.13 9.57
CA LEU A 160 15.29 21.64 8.24
C LEU A 160 15.43 23.16 8.21
N LEU A 161 16.05 23.66 7.15
CA LEU A 161 16.15 25.09 6.86
C LEU A 161 14.76 25.67 6.54
N PRO A 162 14.52 26.97 6.80
CA PRO A 162 13.26 27.63 6.47
C PRO A 162 12.85 27.41 5.01
N GLY A 163 11.57 27.08 4.79
CA GLY A 163 11.04 26.80 3.47
C GLY A 163 11.36 25.41 2.90
N CYS A 164 12.32 24.68 3.47
CA CYS A 164 12.62 23.32 3.06
C CYS A 164 11.61 22.33 3.62
N ARG A 165 11.35 21.25 2.87
CA ARG A 165 10.41 20.20 3.23
C ARG A 165 11.06 18.82 3.13
N LEU A 166 10.75 17.96 4.12
CA LEU A 166 11.14 16.56 4.12
C LEU A 166 9.91 15.67 3.97
N VAL A 167 9.92 14.85 2.92
CA VAL A 167 9.02 13.72 2.78
C VAL A 167 9.73 12.47 3.28
N LYS A 168 9.28 11.94 4.42
CA LYS A 168 9.87 10.76 5.04
C LYS A 168 9.57 9.50 4.23
N LYS A 169 10.54 8.58 4.16
CA LYS A 169 10.29 7.25 3.62
C LYS A 169 9.23 6.53 4.45
N ALA A 170 8.29 5.87 3.79
CA ALA A 170 7.48 4.86 4.47
C ALA A 170 8.39 3.70 4.91
N LYS A 171 8.02 3.00 5.98
CA LYS A 171 8.79 1.84 6.48
C LYS A 171 8.72 0.62 5.53
N LEU A 172 8.56 0.88 4.22
CA LEU A 172 8.42 -0.11 3.14
C LEU A 172 9.69 -0.89 2.85
N SER A 173 10.86 -0.42 3.25
CA SER A 173 12.12 -1.16 3.03
C SER A 173 12.13 -2.56 3.65
N ARG A 174 11.28 -2.78 4.65
CA ARG A 174 11.05 -4.10 5.28
C ARG A 174 10.00 -4.93 4.55
N LEU A 175 9.24 -4.34 3.62
CA LEU A 175 8.20 -5.04 2.83
C LEU A 175 8.76 -5.90 1.69
N ARG A 176 10.00 -5.67 1.28
CA ARG A 176 10.68 -6.48 0.25
C ARG A 176 11.02 -7.89 0.71
N SER A 177 11.06 -8.10 2.02
CA SER A 177 11.32 -9.40 2.66
C SER A 177 10.28 -9.64 3.75
N PHE A 178 9.01 -9.84 3.38
CA PHE A 178 8.00 -10.22 4.36
C PHE A 178 8.25 -11.63 4.86
N PRO A 179 8.68 -11.82 6.09
CA PRO A 179 8.38 -13.06 6.74
C PRO A 179 6.88 -13.08 7.03
N ALA A 180 6.23 -14.19 6.72
CA ALA A 180 4.81 -14.43 7.03
C ALA A 180 4.43 -14.04 8.48
N ARG A 181 5.39 -14.09 9.41
CA ARG A 181 5.29 -13.63 10.80
C ARG A 181 4.88 -12.17 10.97
N THR A 182 5.18 -11.29 10.02
CA THR A 182 4.86 -9.85 10.14
C THR A 182 3.39 -9.58 9.81
N ILE A 183 2.81 -10.31 8.85
CA ILE A 183 1.37 -10.25 8.58
C ILE A 183 0.61 -10.90 9.73
N LEU A 184 1.12 -12.00 10.29
CA LEU A 184 0.58 -12.64 11.49
C LEU A 184 0.43 -11.65 12.67
N SER A 185 1.42 -10.78 12.89
CA SER A 185 1.33 -9.78 13.96
C SER A 185 0.28 -8.70 13.70
N LEU A 186 -0.10 -8.47 12.43
CA LEU A 186 -1.16 -7.54 12.04
C LEU A 186 -2.56 -8.17 12.14
N LEU A 187 -2.62 -9.49 12.07
CA LEU A 187 -3.87 -10.26 12.11
C LEU A 187 -4.28 -10.70 13.51
N LYS A 188 -3.41 -10.54 14.52
CA LYS A 188 -3.79 -10.82 15.90
C LYS A 188 -4.83 -9.80 16.36
N PRO A 189 -5.98 -10.24 16.88
CA PRO A 189 -6.88 -9.34 17.59
C PRO A 189 -6.12 -8.66 18.73
N SER A 190 -6.38 -7.38 18.94
CA SER A 190 -5.90 -6.60 20.10
C SER A 190 -6.60 -7.04 21.37
#